data_a2c9e125a2e833915931504bb29c9882
#
_entry.id   a2c9e125a2e833915931504bb29c9882
#
_cell.length_a   1.000
_cell.length_b   1.000
_cell.length_c   1.000
_cell.angle_alpha   90.00
_cell.angle_beta   90.00
_cell.angle_gamma   90.00
#
_symmetry.space_group_name_H-M   'P 1'
#
loop_
_entity.id
_entity.type
_entity.pdbx_description
1 polymer ?
#
loop_
_entity_poly.entity_id
_entity_poly.type
_entity_poly.pdbx_seq_one_letter_code
_entity_poly.pdbx_strand_id
1 'polypeptide(L)'
;MPQTTDEAASVSTVADIKPRSRDVTDGLEKAAARGMLRAVGMDDEDFAKPQIGVASSWNEITPCNLSLDRLANAVKEGVFSAGGYPLEFGTISVSDGISMGHEGMHFSLVSREVIADSVEVVMQAERLDGSVLLAGCDKSLPGMLMAAARLDLAAVFLYAGSILPGRAKLSDGSERDVTIIDAFEAVGACSRGLMSRADVDAIERAICPGEGACGGMYTANTMASAAEALGMSLPGSAAPPATDRRRDGFVRRSGQAVVELLRRGITARDILTKEAFENAIAVVMAFGGSTNAVLHLLAIAHEANVALSLQDFSRIGSGVPHLADVKPFGRHVMSDVDHIGGVPVVMKALLDAGLLHGDCLTVTGHTMAENLAAITPPDPDGKVLRALANPIHPSGGITILHGSLAPEGAVVKTAGFDSDVFEGTARVFDGERAALDALEDGTITVGDAVVIRYEGPKGGPGMREMLAITGAIKGAGLGKDVLLLTDGRFSGGTTGLCVGHIAPEAVDGGPIALLRNGDRIRLDVAGRVLDVLADPAEFASRQQDFSPPPPRYTTGVLSKYVKLVSSAAVGAVCG
;
A
#
# COMPACT_ATOMS: atom_id res chain seq x y z
N MET A 1 -51.19 -47.47 -7.69
CA MET A 1 -49.85 -47.37 -8.25
C MET A 1 -49.34 -45.95 -7.93
N PRO A 2 -48.40 -45.75 -7.05
CA PRO A 2 -47.81 -44.44 -6.77
C PRO A 2 -46.66 -44.17 -7.76
N GLN A 3 -46.66 -42.98 -8.31
CA GLN A 3 -45.60 -42.47 -9.16
C GLN A 3 -44.35 -42.18 -8.27
N THR A 4 -43.26 -42.83 -8.61
CA THR A 4 -41.94 -42.51 -8.09
C THR A 4 -41.42 -41.21 -8.74
N THR A 5 -41.28 -40.15 -7.97
CA THR A 5 -40.55 -38.98 -8.37
C THR A 5 -39.06 -39.28 -8.20
N ASP A 6 -38.34 -39.40 -9.30
CA ASP A 6 -36.88 -39.37 -9.33
C ASP A 6 -36.40 -37.96 -8.92
N GLU A 7 -35.90 -37.84 -7.69
CA GLU A 7 -35.05 -36.73 -7.31
C GLU A 7 -33.67 -36.91 -7.98
N ALA A 8 -33.45 -36.18 -9.07
CA ALA A 8 -32.14 -36.05 -9.66
C ALA A 8 -31.21 -35.37 -8.65
N ALA A 9 -30.39 -36.16 -7.97
CA ALA A 9 -29.29 -35.66 -7.18
C ALA A 9 -28.40 -34.78 -8.08
N SER A 10 -28.26 -33.52 -7.72
CA SER A 10 -27.29 -32.59 -8.32
C SER A 10 -25.89 -33.16 -8.14
N VAL A 11 -25.32 -33.69 -9.21
CA VAL A 11 -23.89 -34.03 -9.25
C VAL A 11 -23.13 -32.74 -9.09
N SER A 12 -22.58 -32.49 -7.91
CA SER A 12 -21.57 -31.49 -7.67
C SER A 12 -20.40 -31.83 -8.61
N THR A 13 -20.24 -31.04 -9.66
CA THR A 13 -19.05 -31.12 -10.52
C THR A 13 -17.84 -30.75 -9.67
N VAL A 14 -17.00 -31.74 -9.37
CA VAL A 14 -15.69 -31.49 -8.73
C VAL A 14 -14.96 -30.50 -9.63
N ALA A 15 -14.55 -29.35 -9.06
CA ALA A 15 -13.83 -28.32 -9.81
C ALA A 15 -12.53 -28.93 -10.39
N ASP A 16 -12.21 -28.54 -11.61
CA ASP A 16 -10.96 -28.97 -12.26
C ASP A 16 -9.77 -28.32 -11.55
N ILE A 17 -9.01 -29.11 -10.81
CA ILE A 17 -7.83 -28.65 -10.05
C ILE A 17 -6.62 -28.33 -10.94
N LYS A 18 -6.66 -28.65 -12.24
CA LYS A 18 -5.61 -28.36 -13.22
C LYS A 18 -6.17 -27.56 -14.41
N PRO A 19 -6.79 -26.40 -14.19
CA PRO A 19 -7.47 -25.70 -15.27
C PRO A 19 -6.52 -25.25 -16.40
N ARG A 20 -5.23 -25.12 -16.13
CA ARG A 20 -4.24 -24.55 -17.05
C ARG A 20 -2.99 -25.42 -17.25
N SER A 21 -2.42 -26.01 -16.18
CA SER A 21 -1.17 -26.75 -16.26
C SER A 21 -1.24 -28.01 -17.11
N ARG A 22 -2.45 -28.49 -17.43
CA ARG A 22 -2.64 -29.55 -18.43
C ARG A 22 -2.10 -29.16 -19.82
N ASP A 23 -2.05 -27.86 -20.14
CA ASP A 23 -1.48 -27.35 -21.39
C ASP A 23 0.01 -27.68 -21.55
N VAL A 24 0.72 -27.96 -20.46
CA VAL A 24 2.16 -28.29 -20.44
C VAL A 24 2.44 -29.72 -19.98
N THR A 25 1.48 -30.40 -19.36
CA THR A 25 1.68 -31.76 -18.80
C THR A 25 0.96 -32.87 -19.58
N ASP A 26 -0.20 -32.59 -20.19
CA ASP A 26 -1.07 -33.63 -20.73
C ASP A 26 -0.88 -33.80 -22.25
N GLY A 27 -0.93 -35.05 -22.72
CA GLY A 27 -0.79 -35.39 -24.14
C GLY A 27 0.64 -35.69 -24.59
N LEU A 28 0.76 -36.42 -25.69
CA LEU A 28 2.05 -36.86 -26.25
C LEU A 28 2.88 -35.66 -26.74
N GLU A 29 2.23 -34.67 -27.33
CA GLU A 29 2.85 -33.45 -27.88
C GLU A 29 3.52 -32.58 -26.82
N LYS A 30 3.21 -32.78 -25.53
CA LYS A 30 3.84 -32.06 -24.41
C LYS A 30 5.09 -32.78 -23.86
N ALA A 31 5.60 -33.77 -24.54
CA ALA A 31 6.82 -34.50 -24.11
C ALA A 31 8.02 -33.60 -23.90
N ALA A 32 8.19 -32.54 -24.73
CA ALA A 32 9.28 -31.58 -24.56
C ALA A 32 9.10 -30.74 -23.29
N ALA A 33 7.91 -30.22 -23.01
CA ALA A 33 7.58 -29.48 -21.79
C ALA A 33 7.80 -30.34 -20.55
N ARG A 34 7.27 -31.56 -20.52
CA ARG A 34 7.54 -32.51 -19.42
C ARG A 34 9.02 -32.83 -19.25
N GLY A 35 9.78 -32.92 -20.35
CA GLY A 35 11.23 -33.10 -20.28
C GLY A 35 11.92 -31.96 -19.54
N MET A 36 11.51 -30.71 -19.78
CA MET A 36 12.02 -29.55 -19.05
C MET A 36 11.59 -29.59 -17.57
N LEU A 37 10.34 -29.92 -17.29
CA LEU A 37 9.82 -30.03 -15.92
C LEU A 37 10.51 -31.14 -15.12
N ARG A 38 10.89 -32.26 -15.76
CA ARG A 38 11.72 -33.30 -15.13
C ARG A 38 13.09 -32.77 -14.71
N ALA A 39 13.69 -31.91 -15.49
CA ALA A 39 14.99 -31.31 -15.14
C ALA A 39 14.96 -30.44 -13.90
N VAL A 40 13.77 -29.89 -13.54
CA VAL A 40 13.55 -29.13 -12.30
C VAL A 40 12.96 -29.98 -11.17
N GLY A 41 12.89 -31.31 -11.34
CA GLY A 41 12.59 -32.26 -10.27
C GLY A 41 11.19 -32.88 -10.29
N MET A 42 10.33 -32.59 -11.29
CA MET A 42 9.02 -33.23 -11.40
C MET A 42 9.12 -34.67 -11.93
N ASP A 43 8.31 -35.55 -11.41
CA ASP A 43 8.17 -36.93 -11.89
C ASP A 43 6.77 -37.22 -12.47
N ASP A 44 6.48 -38.48 -12.80
CA ASP A 44 5.22 -38.88 -13.40
C ASP A 44 4.00 -38.63 -12.49
N GLU A 45 4.16 -38.76 -11.18
CA GLU A 45 3.09 -38.51 -10.20
C GLU A 45 2.82 -37.00 -10.05
N ASP A 46 3.86 -36.18 -10.23
CA ASP A 46 3.75 -34.73 -10.11
C ASP A 46 2.96 -34.09 -11.27
N PHE A 47 3.02 -34.68 -12.46
CA PHE A 47 2.24 -34.19 -13.60
C PHE A 47 0.72 -34.32 -13.40
N ALA A 48 0.26 -35.10 -12.46
CA ALA A 48 -1.17 -35.17 -12.09
C ALA A 48 -1.60 -34.05 -11.13
N LYS A 49 -0.64 -33.34 -10.49
CA LYS A 49 -0.89 -32.29 -9.49
C LYS A 49 -1.10 -30.92 -10.15
N PRO A 50 -1.91 -30.02 -9.56
CA PRO A 50 -1.94 -28.63 -9.97
C PRO A 50 -0.58 -27.95 -9.72
N GLN A 51 -0.15 -27.12 -10.67
CA GLN A 51 1.09 -26.36 -10.58
C GLN A 51 0.82 -24.98 -9.96
N ILE A 52 1.44 -24.69 -8.82
CA ILE A 52 1.23 -23.47 -8.05
C ILE A 52 2.46 -22.57 -8.17
N GLY A 53 2.27 -21.37 -8.73
CA GLY A 53 3.30 -20.35 -8.77
C GLY A 53 3.57 -19.79 -7.37
N VAL A 54 4.82 -19.78 -6.95
CA VAL A 54 5.27 -19.09 -5.73
C VAL A 54 6.06 -17.87 -6.18
N ALA A 55 5.36 -16.74 -6.36
CA ALA A 55 5.97 -15.50 -6.81
C ALA A 55 6.61 -14.76 -5.62
N SER A 56 7.91 -14.52 -5.67
CA SER A 56 8.65 -13.90 -4.58
C SER A 56 9.36 -12.63 -5.04
N SER A 57 9.20 -11.54 -4.27
CA SER A 57 9.98 -10.31 -4.45
C SER A 57 11.28 -10.29 -3.63
N TRP A 58 11.81 -11.44 -3.28
CA TRP A 58 13.04 -11.58 -2.53
C TRP A 58 14.23 -10.85 -3.17
N ASN A 59 15.01 -10.19 -2.35
CA ASN A 59 16.34 -9.67 -2.68
C ASN A 59 17.15 -9.38 -1.41
N GLU A 60 18.47 -9.19 -1.56
CA GLU A 60 19.40 -8.84 -0.49
C GLU A 60 19.62 -7.33 -0.35
N ILE A 61 18.89 -6.50 -1.12
CA ILE A 61 19.10 -5.04 -1.16
C ILE A 61 18.44 -4.35 0.03
N THR A 62 17.29 -4.87 0.49
CA THR A 62 16.49 -4.23 1.54
C THR A 62 16.07 -5.22 2.63
N PRO A 63 16.07 -4.81 3.90
CA PRO A 63 15.60 -5.65 5.00
C PRO A 63 14.14 -6.11 4.83
N CYS A 64 13.33 -5.35 4.09
CA CYS A 64 11.92 -5.67 3.85
C CYS A 64 11.72 -7.06 3.21
N ASN A 65 12.68 -7.51 2.39
CA ASN A 65 12.53 -8.70 1.54
C ASN A 65 13.43 -9.87 1.96
N LEU A 66 14.31 -9.69 2.94
CA LEU A 66 15.28 -10.73 3.33
C LEU A 66 14.63 -12.04 3.77
N SER A 67 13.51 -11.96 4.51
CA SER A 67 12.79 -13.14 5.01
C SER A 67 12.12 -13.95 3.91
N LEU A 68 11.89 -13.38 2.71
CA LEU A 68 11.06 -14.00 1.69
C LEU A 68 11.62 -15.31 1.13
N ASP A 69 12.95 -15.49 1.07
CA ASP A 69 13.57 -16.76 0.70
C ASP A 69 13.16 -17.90 1.65
N ARG A 70 13.30 -17.66 2.96
CA ARG A 70 12.87 -18.62 3.98
C ARG A 70 11.37 -18.90 3.91
N LEU A 71 10.57 -17.85 3.73
CA LEU A 71 9.12 -17.96 3.67
C LEU A 71 8.65 -18.71 2.42
N ALA A 72 9.29 -18.51 1.25
CA ALA A 72 8.98 -19.26 0.03
C ALA A 72 9.16 -20.77 0.22
N ASN A 73 10.22 -21.20 0.94
CA ASN A 73 10.41 -22.61 1.25
C ASN A 73 9.26 -23.19 2.10
N ALA A 74 8.78 -22.47 3.10
CA ALA A 74 7.64 -22.90 3.91
C ALA A 74 6.31 -22.89 3.15
N VAL A 75 6.11 -21.98 2.17
CA VAL A 75 4.97 -22.04 1.23
C VAL A 75 4.99 -23.35 0.44
N LYS A 76 6.16 -23.68 -0.13
CA LYS A 76 6.32 -24.91 -0.94
C LYS A 76 5.95 -26.17 -0.14
N GLU A 77 6.37 -26.26 1.13
CA GLU A 77 5.95 -27.34 2.02
C GLU A 77 4.41 -27.40 2.19
N GLY A 78 3.77 -26.23 2.33
CA GLY A 78 2.32 -26.13 2.43
C GLY A 78 1.60 -26.62 1.17
N VAL A 79 2.06 -26.20 -0.01
CA VAL A 79 1.52 -26.62 -1.31
C VAL A 79 1.68 -28.12 -1.50
N PHE A 80 2.87 -28.68 -1.25
CA PHE A 80 3.10 -30.12 -1.35
C PHE A 80 2.19 -30.92 -0.41
N SER A 81 2.06 -30.49 0.84
CA SER A 81 1.20 -31.16 1.83
C SER A 81 -0.27 -31.17 1.44
N ALA A 82 -0.71 -30.21 0.64
CA ALA A 82 -2.07 -30.12 0.12
C ALA A 82 -2.26 -30.83 -1.24
N GLY A 83 -1.20 -31.44 -1.80
CA GLY A 83 -1.28 -32.19 -3.06
C GLY A 83 -1.10 -31.34 -4.33
N GLY A 84 -0.57 -30.11 -4.20
CA GLY A 84 -0.10 -29.30 -5.33
C GLY A 84 1.39 -29.48 -5.59
N TYR A 85 1.89 -28.97 -6.71
CA TYR A 85 3.31 -28.84 -7.01
C TYR A 85 3.73 -27.39 -7.10
N PRO A 86 4.58 -26.88 -6.18
CA PRO A 86 4.99 -25.48 -6.15
C PRO A 86 6.15 -25.22 -7.11
N LEU A 87 6.07 -24.14 -7.88
CA LEU A 87 7.12 -23.64 -8.75
C LEU A 87 7.43 -22.19 -8.36
N GLU A 88 8.60 -21.97 -7.76
CA GLU A 88 9.04 -20.66 -7.32
C GLU A 88 9.66 -19.87 -8.47
N PHE A 89 9.32 -18.59 -8.55
CA PHE A 89 9.95 -17.63 -9.46
C PHE A 89 10.06 -16.24 -8.82
N GLY A 90 11.05 -15.46 -9.28
CA GLY A 90 11.36 -14.14 -8.76
C GLY A 90 10.68 -13.01 -9.54
N THR A 91 10.35 -11.95 -8.83
CA THR A 91 10.08 -10.62 -9.39
C THR A 91 10.93 -9.57 -8.67
N ILE A 92 10.84 -8.31 -9.12
CA ILE A 92 11.62 -7.21 -8.55
C ILE A 92 10.99 -6.66 -7.26
N SER A 93 11.77 -5.87 -6.52
CA SER A 93 11.29 -4.92 -5.53
C SER A 93 12.23 -3.73 -5.44
N VAL A 94 11.69 -2.54 -5.17
CA VAL A 94 12.44 -1.31 -4.90
C VAL A 94 12.26 -0.95 -3.43
N SER A 95 13.35 -0.57 -2.76
CA SER A 95 13.31 -0.11 -1.37
C SER A 95 13.00 1.39 -1.33
N ASP A 96 11.82 1.74 -0.84
CA ASP A 96 11.46 3.15 -0.65
C ASP A 96 12.40 3.84 0.36
N GLY A 97 12.82 3.15 1.41
CA GLY A 97 13.73 3.70 2.40
C GLY A 97 15.13 4.04 1.86
N ILE A 98 15.65 3.24 0.92
CA ILE A 98 16.94 3.49 0.26
C ILE A 98 16.78 4.54 -0.85
N SER A 99 15.67 4.53 -1.57
CA SER A 99 15.42 5.42 -2.71
C SER A 99 14.98 6.83 -2.30
N MET A 100 14.63 7.05 -1.03
CA MET A 100 14.12 8.31 -0.53
C MET A 100 15.13 9.46 -0.70
N GLY A 101 14.66 10.60 -1.22
CA GLY A 101 15.45 11.82 -1.35
C GLY A 101 16.38 11.90 -2.56
N HIS A 102 16.35 10.94 -3.48
CA HIS A 102 17.12 10.99 -4.73
C HIS A 102 16.36 10.44 -5.94
N GLU A 103 16.96 10.49 -7.13
CA GLU A 103 16.35 10.09 -8.41
C GLU A 103 15.80 8.65 -8.43
N GLY A 104 16.34 7.75 -7.61
CA GLY A 104 15.82 6.38 -7.48
C GLY A 104 14.36 6.29 -7.06
N MET A 105 13.83 7.30 -6.39
CA MET A 105 12.45 7.30 -5.90
C MET A 105 11.41 7.36 -7.03
N HIS A 106 11.77 7.85 -8.22
CA HIS A 106 10.93 7.78 -9.42
C HIS A 106 10.60 6.33 -9.83
N PHE A 107 11.48 5.39 -9.52
CA PHE A 107 11.28 3.97 -9.86
C PHE A 107 10.41 3.21 -8.86
N SER A 108 10.14 3.79 -7.68
CA SER A 108 9.38 3.12 -6.63
C SER A 108 7.96 2.76 -7.10
N LEU A 109 7.11 3.73 -7.47
CA LEU A 109 5.74 3.43 -7.92
C LEU A 109 5.72 2.66 -9.24
N VAL A 110 6.65 2.94 -10.14
CA VAL A 110 6.78 2.22 -11.42
C VAL A 110 7.03 0.73 -11.20
N SER A 111 7.75 0.36 -10.14
CA SER A 111 7.97 -1.05 -9.80
C SER A 111 6.68 -1.82 -9.51
N ARG A 112 5.61 -1.16 -9.04
CA ARG A 112 4.29 -1.75 -8.84
C ARG A 112 3.75 -2.38 -10.13
N GLU A 113 3.80 -1.62 -11.24
CA GLU A 113 3.36 -2.09 -12.56
C GLU A 113 4.26 -3.22 -13.08
N VAL A 114 5.59 -3.03 -13.00
CA VAL A 114 6.55 -4.05 -13.45
C VAL A 114 6.40 -5.36 -12.68
N ILE A 115 6.10 -5.30 -11.39
CA ILE A 115 5.82 -6.50 -10.57
C ILE A 115 4.56 -7.19 -11.07
N ALA A 116 3.46 -6.47 -11.25
CA ALA A 116 2.21 -7.02 -11.77
C ALA A 116 2.42 -7.67 -13.15
N ASP A 117 3.07 -6.95 -14.07
CA ASP A 117 3.38 -7.44 -15.42
C ASP A 117 4.29 -8.69 -15.40
N SER A 118 5.34 -8.70 -14.58
CA SER A 118 6.28 -9.81 -14.54
C SER A 118 5.64 -11.09 -13.98
N VAL A 119 4.79 -10.96 -12.95
CA VAL A 119 4.04 -12.09 -12.39
C VAL A 119 3.03 -12.60 -13.41
N GLU A 120 2.29 -11.71 -14.06
CA GLU A 120 1.35 -12.10 -15.12
C GLU A 120 2.06 -12.86 -16.24
N VAL A 121 3.19 -12.34 -16.75
CA VAL A 121 3.93 -12.98 -17.86
C VAL A 121 4.32 -14.41 -17.51
N VAL A 122 4.89 -14.65 -16.32
CA VAL A 122 5.28 -16.00 -15.90
C VAL A 122 4.07 -16.91 -15.72
N MET A 123 3.06 -16.46 -14.97
CA MET A 123 1.85 -17.25 -14.70
C MET A 123 1.10 -17.63 -15.99
N GLN A 124 1.06 -16.73 -16.98
CA GLN A 124 0.42 -16.97 -18.27
C GLN A 124 1.24 -17.87 -19.17
N ALA A 125 2.55 -17.62 -19.28
CA ALA A 125 3.44 -18.36 -20.20
C ALA A 125 3.63 -19.81 -19.75
N GLU A 126 3.85 -20.02 -18.43
CA GLU A 126 4.10 -21.34 -17.87
C GLU A 126 2.82 -22.09 -17.48
N ARG A 127 1.65 -21.47 -17.71
CA ARG A 127 0.31 -22.05 -17.50
C ARG A 127 0.08 -22.56 -16.08
N LEU A 128 0.51 -21.78 -15.06
CA LEU A 128 0.33 -22.13 -13.66
C LEU A 128 -1.14 -21.99 -13.23
N ASP A 129 -1.62 -22.87 -12.36
CA ASP A 129 -3.04 -23.01 -12.01
C ASP A 129 -3.49 -22.04 -10.92
N GLY A 130 -2.58 -21.66 -10.02
CA GLY A 130 -2.83 -20.74 -8.91
C GLY A 130 -1.53 -20.16 -8.38
N SER A 131 -1.60 -19.21 -7.44
CA SER A 131 -0.41 -18.52 -6.95
C SER A 131 -0.41 -18.21 -5.46
N VAL A 132 0.76 -18.26 -4.85
CA VAL A 132 1.06 -17.60 -3.56
C VAL A 132 2.03 -16.45 -3.84
N LEU A 133 1.65 -15.26 -3.43
CA LEU A 133 2.29 -13.99 -3.81
C LEU A 133 2.96 -13.38 -2.59
N LEU A 134 4.31 -13.41 -2.56
CA LEU A 134 5.13 -13.00 -1.42
C LEU A 134 5.71 -11.60 -1.63
N ALA A 135 5.37 -10.67 -0.71
CA ALA A 135 5.79 -9.28 -0.79
C ALA A 135 6.27 -8.72 0.55
N GLY A 136 7.26 -7.81 0.50
CA GLY A 136 7.84 -7.19 1.70
C GLY A 136 7.83 -5.67 1.69
N CYS A 137 8.21 -5.03 0.58
CA CYS A 137 8.35 -3.57 0.50
C CYS A 137 7.12 -2.89 -0.11
N ASP A 138 6.98 -1.59 0.09
CA ASP A 138 5.79 -0.74 -0.13
C ASP A 138 5.05 -1.00 -1.44
N LYS A 139 5.76 -1.13 -2.56
CA LYS A 139 5.13 -1.26 -3.89
C LYS A 139 5.01 -2.71 -4.36
N SER A 140 5.74 -3.64 -3.70
CA SER A 140 5.57 -5.06 -4.00
C SER A 140 4.22 -5.60 -3.49
N LEU A 141 3.69 -5.07 -2.37
CA LEU A 141 2.39 -5.50 -1.87
C LEU A 141 1.26 -5.20 -2.88
N PRO A 142 1.04 -3.94 -3.30
CA PRO A 142 -0.01 -3.65 -4.27
C PRO A 142 0.29 -4.27 -5.65
N GLY A 143 1.53 -4.36 -6.10
CA GLY A 143 1.88 -5.01 -7.38
C GLY A 143 1.49 -6.49 -7.42
N MET A 144 1.72 -7.24 -6.34
CA MET A 144 1.28 -8.63 -6.21
C MET A 144 -0.24 -8.76 -6.17
N LEU A 145 -0.94 -7.86 -5.45
CA LEU A 145 -2.41 -7.86 -5.42
C LEU A 145 -3.02 -7.48 -6.78
N MET A 146 -2.41 -6.56 -7.53
CA MET A 146 -2.79 -6.25 -8.91
C MET A 146 -2.63 -7.48 -9.81
N ALA A 147 -1.51 -8.21 -9.70
CA ALA A 147 -1.30 -9.44 -10.44
C ALA A 147 -2.37 -10.50 -10.12
N ALA A 148 -2.71 -10.70 -8.84
CA ALA A 148 -3.79 -11.60 -8.43
C ALA A 148 -5.13 -11.23 -9.07
N ALA A 149 -5.48 -9.94 -9.00
CA ALA A 149 -6.72 -9.40 -9.55
C ALA A 149 -6.81 -9.55 -11.07
N ARG A 150 -5.71 -9.25 -11.79
CA ARG A 150 -5.61 -9.31 -13.25
C ARG A 150 -5.69 -10.74 -13.77
N LEU A 151 -4.99 -11.67 -13.12
CA LEU A 151 -4.94 -13.08 -13.50
C LEU A 151 -6.25 -13.82 -13.23
N ASP A 152 -6.97 -13.43 -12.19
CA ASP A 152 -8.22 -14.05 -11.76
C ASP A 152 -8.13 -15.57 -11.59
N LEU A 153 -7.09 -16.02 -10.91
CA LEU A 153 -6.85 -17.41 -10.52
C LEU A 153 -6.98 -17.56 -9.01
N ALA A 154 -6.98 -18.79 -8.52
CA ALA A 154 -6.82 -19.05 -7.09
C ALA A 154 -5.53 -18.40 -6.61
N ALA A 155 -5.61 -17.47 -5.68
CA ALA A 155 -4.46 -16.70 -5.22
C ALA A 155 -4.52 -16.42 -3.71
N VAL A 156 -3.36 -16.49 -3.05
CA VAL A 156 -3.20 -16.09 -1.65
C VAL A 156 -2.04 -15.11 -1.56
N PHE A 157 -2.30 -13.95 -0.96
CA PHE A 157 -1.28 -12.94 -0.70
C PHE A 157 -0.60 -13.21 0.64
N LEU A 158 0.71 -12.99 0.70
CA LEU A 158 1.51 -13.13 1.92
C LEU A 158 2.45 -11.96 2.12
N TYR A 159 2.33 -11.29 3.25
CA TYR A 159 3.22 -10.23 3.69
C TYR A 159 4.44 -10.78 4.45
N ALA A 160 5.64 -10.24 4.18
CA ALA A 160 6.88 -10.64 4.84
C ALA A 160 6.95 -10.32 6.34
N GLY A 161 6.21 -9.30 6.77
CA GLY A 161 6.17 -8.84 8.16
C GLY A 161 6.93 -7.54 8.40
N SER A 162 6.59 -6.86 9.50
CA SER A 162 7.26 -5.63 9.91
C SER A 162 8.58 -5.91 10.62
N ILE A 163 9.51 -4.95 10.55
CA ILE A 163 10.72 -4.92 11.38
C ILE A 163 10.36 -4.53 12.82
N LEU A 164 11.08 -5.07 13.79
CA LEU A 164 10.99 -4.60 15.17
C LEU A 164 11.61 -3.20 15.30
N PRO A 165 11.15 -2.34 16.23
CA PRO A 165 11.85 -1.10 16.54
C PRO A 165 13.25 -1.42 17.08
N GLY A 166 14.21 -0.60 16.73
CA GLY A 166 15.53 -0.67 17.32
C GLY A 166 15.62 0.16 18.59
N ARG A 167 16.69 0.01 19.35
CA ARG A 167 16.91 0.76 20.59
C ARG A 167 18.21 1.56 20.51
N ALA A 168 18.10 2.89 20.49
CA ALA A 168 19.25 3.79 20.45
C ALA A 168 19.57 4.33 21.85
N LYS A 169 20.87 4.37 22.18
CA LYS A 169 21.39 5.03 23.37
C LYS A 169 22.04 6.34 22.95
N LEU A 170 21.53 7.46 23.46
CA LEU A 170 21.98 8.80 23.11
C LEU A 170 23.12 9.28 24.02
N SER A 171 23.75 10.36 23.61
CA SER A 171 24.92 10.96 24.33
C SER A 171 24.57 11.48 25.72
N ASP A 172 23.31 11.84 25.99
CA ASP A 172 22.80 12.22 27.31
C ASP A 172 22.55 11.02 28.24
N GLY A 173 22.80 9.80 27.75
CA GLY A 173 22.59 8.55 28.49
C GLY A 173 21.16 8.00 28.40
N SER A 174 20.23 8.70 27.78
CA SER A 174 18.87 8.22 27.53
C SER A 174 18.84 7.08 26.51
N GLU A 175 17.87 6.19 26.64
CA GLU A 175 17.59 5.12 25.68
C GLU A 175 16.16 5.26 25.18
N ARG A 176 15.97 5.11 23.86
CA ARG A 176 14.64 5.14 23.25
C ARG A 176 14.51 4.16 22.11
N ASP A 177 13.28 3.74 21.85
CA ASP A 177 12.93 2.96 20.66
C ASP A 177 12.92 3.87 19.44
N VAL A 178 13.53 3.39 18.36
CA VAL A 178 13.71 4.14 17.12
C VAL A 178 13.30 3.33 15.90
N THR A 179 12.84 4.03 14.88
CA THR A 179 12.42 3.50 13.58
C THR A 179 13.08 4.31 12.46
N ILE A 180 12.87 3.92 11.21
CA ILE A 180 13.44 4.65 10.05
C ILE A 180 13.07 6.15 10.05
N ILE A 181 11.91 6.54 10.54
CA ILE A 181 11.49 7.96 10.60
C ILE A 181 12.33 8.74 11.59
N ASP A 182 12.73 8.13 12.70
CA ASP A 182 13.60 8.76 13.68
C ASP A 182 14.95 9.17 13.08
N ALA A 183 15.46 8.47 12.06
CA ALA A 183 16.68 8.87 11.35
C ALA A 183 16.48 10.15 10.51
N PHE A 184 15.37 10.27 9.79
CA PHE A 184 15.06 11.48 9.02
C PHE A 184 14.87 12.69 9.95
N GLU A 185 14.18 12.52 11.08
CA GLU A 185 14.01 13.57 12.10
C GLU A 185 15.36 13.95 12.74
N ALA A 186 16.21 12.98 13.02
CA ALA A 186 17.54 13.20 13.60
C ALA A 186 18.45 14.01 12.67
N VAL A 187 18.44 13.72 11.35
CA VAL A 187 19.18 14.51 10.35
C VAL A 187 18.69 15.95 10.33
N GLY A 188 17.37 16.18 10.32
CA GLY A 188 16.79 17.52 10.39
C GLY A 188 17.16 18.28 11.67
N ALA A 189 17.13 17.61 12.83
CA ALA A 189 17.53 18.21 14.11
C ALA A 189 19.04 18.53 14.15
N CYS A 190 19.87 17.64 13.59
CA CYS A 190 21.31 17.84 13.54
C CYS A 190 21.72 19.02 12.64
N SER A 191 21.09 19.20 11.49
CA SER A 191 21.35 20.32 10.58
C SER A 191 21.10 21.70 11.23
N ARG A 192 20.29 21.73 12.28
CA ARG A 192 19.95 22.93 13.06
C ARG A 192 20.72 23.05 14.38
N GLY A 193 21.63 22.11 14.65
CA GLY A 193 22.37 22.10 15.90
C GLY A 193 21.58 21.70 17.14
N LEU A 194 20.38 21.11 16.96
CA LEU A 194 19.52 20.62 18.04
C LEU A 194 19.85 19.18 18.47
N MET A 195 20.62 18.45 17.66
CA MET A 195 21.10 17.10 17.94
C MET A 195 22.57 16.97 17.55
N SER A 196 23.33 16.19 18.31
CA SER A 196 24.73 15.93 17.99
C SER A 196 24.88 14.94 16.84
N ARG A 197 25.97 14.99 16.09
CA ARG A 197 26.30 13.98 15.07
C ARG A 197 26.41 12.59 15.68
N ALA A 198 26.94 12.47 16.90
CA ALA A 198 27.07 11.18 17.60
C ALA A 198 25.70 10.56 17.90
N ASP A 199 24.68 11.37 18.21
CA ASP A 199 23.33 10.88 18.42
C ASP A 199 22.67 10.41 17.11
N VAL A 200 22.92 11.13 15.99
CA VAL A 200 22.49 10.67 14.66
C VAL A 200 23.10 9.31 14.34
N ASP A 201 24.42 9.15 14.56
CA ASP A 201 25.12 7.87 14.31
C ASP A 201 24.60 6.74 15.21
N ALA A 202 24.21 7.04 16.46
CA ALA A 202 23.59 6.06 17.37
C ALA A 202 22.21 5.61 16.87
N ILE A 203 21.39 6.56 16.40
CA ILE A 203 20.07 6.27 15.82
C ILE A 203 20.22 5.46 14.53
N GLU A 204 21.10 5.89 13.60
CA GLU A 204 21.36 5.19 12.33
C GLU A 204 21.68 3.71 12.55
N ARG A 205 22.53 3.38 13.53
CA ARG A 205 22.92 2.00 13.83
C ARG A 205 21.78 1.16 14.42
N ALA A 206 20.73 1.79 14.94
CA ALA A 206 19.66 1.12 15.68
C ALA A 206 18.37 0.97 14.86
N ILE A 207 18.08 1.84 13.88
CA ILE A 207 16.76 1.90 13.21
C ILE A 207 16.32 0.64 12.48
N CYS A 208 17.26 -0.21 12.07
CA CYS A 208 16.98 -1.45 11.33
C CYS A 208 17.68 -2.65 11.99
N PRO A 209 17.14 -3.20 13.09
CA PRO A 209 17.82 -4.25 13.88
C PRO A 209 17.76 -5.64 13.24
N GLY A 210 17.13 -5.81 12.08
CA GLY A 210 16.98 -7.10 11.41
C GLY A 210 16.14 -7.02 10.14
N GLU A 211 15.51 -8.14 9.79
CA GLU A 211 14.63 -8.27 8.64
C GLU A 211 13.22 -7.70 8.91
N GLY A 212 12.52 -7.29 7.86
CA GLY A 212 11.15 -6.81 7.87
C GLY A 212 10.95 -5.45 7.21
N ALA A 213 9.71 -5.13 6.86
CA ALA A 213 9.31 -3.82 6.37
C ALA A 213 9.22 -2.81 7.52
N CYS A 214 9.13 -1.50 7.20
CA CYS A 214 9.07 -0.44 8.20
C CYS A 214 8.07 -0.71 9.33
N GLY A 215 8.46 -0.43 10.60
CA GLY A 215 7.67 -0.86 11.78
C GLY A 215 6.40 -0.05 12.05
N GLY A 216 6.27 1.18 11.53
CA GLY A 216 5.06 2.01 11.72
C GLY A 216 3.94 1.67 10.74
N MET A 217 2.76 2.29 10.90
CA MET A 217 1.62 2.19 9.97
C MET A 217 1.87 3.05 8.72
N TYR A 218 2.99 2.76 8.06
CA TYR A 218 3.39 3.32 6.77
C TYR A 218 2.80 2.45 5.65
N THR A 219 3.25 2.64 4.40
CA THR A 219 2.58 2.02 3.26
C THR A 219 2.56 0.49 3.33
N ALA A 220 3.66 -0.17 3.69
CA ALA A 220 3.72 -1.64 3.73
C ALA A 220 2.73 -2.24 4.75
N ASN A 221 2.73 -1.77 6.02
CA ASN A 221 1.79 -2.27 7.03
C ASN A 221 0.34 -1.88 6.74
N THR A 222 0.11 -0.69 6.14
CA THR A 222 -1.23 -0.29 5.67
C THR A 222 -1.74 -1.25 4.61
N MET A 223 -0.93 -1.57 3.59
CA MET A 223 -1.36 -2.48 2.53
C MET A 223 -1.45 -3.93 3.00
N ALA A 224 -0.64 -4.37 3.96
CA ALA A 224 -0.78 -5.67 4.60
C ALA A 224 -2.11 -5.79 5.36
N SER A 225 -2.46 -4.76 6.15
CA SER A 225 -3.75 -4.69 6.86
C SER A 225 -4.94 -4.62 5.89
N ALA A 226 -4.79 -3.87 4.79
CA ALA A 226 -5.79 -3.81 3.73
C ALA A 226 -5.95 -5.16 3.02
N ALA A 227 -4.86 -5.90 2.75
CA ALA A 227 -4.92 -7.23 2.14
C ALA A 227 -5.64 -8.25 3.02
N GLU A 228 -5.48 -8.16 4.34
CA GLU A 228 -6.22 -8.97 5.31
C GLU A 228 -7.71 -8.62 5.31
N ALA A 229 -8.04 -7.32 5.28
CA ALA A 229 -9.42 -6.84 5.22
C ALA A 229 -10.11 -7.11 3.87
N LEU A 230 -9.35 -7.12 2.75
CA LEU A 230 -9.81 -7.60 1.45
C LEU A 230 -10.14 -9.09 1.44
N GLY A 231 -9.65 -9.85 2.42
CA GLY A 231 -9.76 -11.31 2.43
C GLY A 231 -8.70 -12.04 1.62
N MET A 232 -7.68 -11.34 1.06
CA MET A 232 -6.64 -11.93 0.21
C MET A 232 -5.48 -12.56 0.98
N SER A 233 -5.40 -12.36 2.31
CA SER A 233 -4.43 -13.02 3.21
C SER A 233 -5.11 -13.68 4.39
N LEU A 234 -4.41 -14.62 5.04
CA LEU A 234 -4.96 -15.33 6.18
C LEU A 234 -5.21 -14.39 7.38
N PRO A 235 -6.33 -14.55 8.10
CA PRO A 235 -6.65 -13.74 9.26
C PRO A 235 -5.52 -13.75 10.31
N GLY A 236 -5.12 -12.57 10.79
CA GLY A 236 -4.05 -12.37 11.76
C GLY A 236 -2.63 -12.44 11.17
N SER A 237 -2.48 -12.56 9.85
CA SER A 237 -1.16 -12.67 9.23
C SER A 237 -0.45 -11.34 8.98
N ALA A 238 -1.14 -10.20 9.00
CA ALA A 238 -0.54 -8.90 8.68
C ALA A 238 0.36 -8.37 9.81
N ALA A 239 -0.02 -8.54 11.07
CA ALA A 239 0.63 -7.88 12.20
C ALA A 239 1.93 -8.51 12.71
N PRO A 240 2.12 -9.85 12.76
CA PRO A 240 3.32 -10.46 13.32
C PRO A 240 4.60 -9.91 12.68
N PRO A 241 5.67 -9.60 13.44
CA PRO A 241 6.95 -9.18 12.91
C PRO A 241 7.60 -10.21 11.97
N ALA A 242 8.50 -9.78 11.08
CA ALA A 242 9.18 -10.65 10.13
C ALA A 242 9.97 -11.79 10.80
N THR A 243 10.55 -11.50 11.96
CA THR A 243 11.33 -12.47 12.77
C THR A 243 10.48 -13.42 13.61
N ASP A 244 9.15 -13.23 13.65
CA ASP A 244 8.26 -14.09 14.46
C ASP A 244 8.05 -15.45 13.81
N ARG A 245 8.27 -16.51 14.57
CA ARG A 245 8.09 -17.90 14.10
C ARG A 245 6.64 -18.28 13.76
N ARG A 246 5.65 -17.55 14.26
CA ARG A 246 4.25 -17.72 13.85
C ARG A 246 4.07 -17.52 12.36
N ARG A 247 4.94 -16.71 11.72
CA ARG A 247 4.93 -16.53 10.25
C ARG A 247 5.09 -17.84 9.50
N ASP A 248 5.96 -18.74 9.94
CA ASP A 248 6.16 -20.03 9.27
C ASP A 248 4.86 -20.86 9.23
N GLY A 249 4.04 -20.73 10.28
CA GLY A 249 2.70 -21.33 10.34
C GLY A 249 1.70 -20.68 9.36
N PHE A 250 1.66 -19.34 9.28
CA PHE A 250 0.81 -18.63 8.32
C PHE A 250 1.20 -18.97 6.89
N VAL A 251 2.49 -18.99 6.62
CA VAL A 251 3.06 -19.25 5.31
C VAL A 251 2.70 -20.65 4.80
N ARG A 252 2.90 -21.68 5.63
CA ARG A 252 2.51 -23.05 5.30
C ARG A 252 1.02 -23.17 5.03
N ARG A 253 0.18 -22.56 5.88
CA ARG A 253 -1.28 -22.54 5.65
C ARG A 253 -1.67 -21.78 4.39
N SER A 254 -0.94 -20.73 3.98
CA SER A 254 -1.17 -20.02 2.72
C SER A 254 -0.94 -20.94 1.52
N GLY A 255 0.12 -21.76 1.56
CA GLY A 255 0.36 -22.79 0.54
C GLY A 255 -0.74 -23.86 0.50
N GLN A 256 -1.31 -24.24 1.64
CA GLN A 256 -2.45 -25.15 1.69
C GLN A 256 -3.73 -24.49 1.15
N ALA A 257 -3.96 -23.24 1.53
CA ALA A 257 -5.17 -22.49 1.17
C ALA A 257 -5.31 -22.31 -0.35
N VAL A 258 -4.24 -22.02 -1.09
CA VAL A 258 -4.33 -21.85 -2.56
C VAL A 258 -4.79 -23.13 -3.26
N VAL A 259 -4.35 -24.30 -2.79
CA VAL A 259 -4.78 -25.58 -3.34
C VAL A 259 -6.25 -25.86 -3.00
N GLU A 260 -6.70 -25.46 -1.80
CA GLU A 260 -8.10 -25.60 -1.41
C GLU A 260 -9.01 -24.64 -2.20
N LEU A 261 -8.56 -23.40 -2.48
CA LEU A 261 -9.28 -22.47 -3.36
C LEU A 261 -9.48 -23.08 -4.76
N LEU A 262 -8.44 -23.72 -5.33
CA LEU A 262 -8.57 -24.45 -6.60
C LEU A 262 -9.63 -25.54 -6.54
N ARG A 263 -9.63 -26.38 -5.48
CA ARG A 263 -10.64 -27.43 -5.31
C ARG A 263 -12.06 -26.90 -5.23
N ARG A 264 -12.21 -25.70 -4.69
CA ARG A 264 -13.50 -25.02 -4.54
C ARG A 264 -13.87 -24.15 -5.73
N GLY A 265 -12.99 -24.00 -6.69
CA GLY A 265 -13.17 -23.13 -7.86
C GLY A 265 -13.27 -21.64 -7.51
N ILE A 266 -12.61 -21.22 -6.41
CA ILE A 266 -12.61 -19.82 -5.94
C ILE A 266 -11.42 -19.09 -6.55
N THR A 267 -11.68 -17.99 -7.24
CA THR A 267 -10.68 -17.12 -7.86
C THR A 267 -10.45 -15.83 -7.05
N ALA A 268 -9.45 -15.05 -7.45
CA ALA A 268 -9.14 -13.78 -6.79
C ALA A 268 -10.31 -12.78 -6.88
N ARG A 269 -11.04 -12.74 -8.00
CA ARG A 269 -12.17 -11.80 -8.19
C ARG A 269 -13.43 -12.22 -7.45
N ASP A 270 -13.59 -13.50 -7.08
CA ASP A 270 -14.65 -13.93 -6.17
C ASP A 270 -14.46 -13.32 -4.76
N ILE A 271 -13.24 -13.00 -4.39
CA ILE A 271 -12.87 -12.38 -3.11
C ILE A 271 -12.83 -10.84 -3.22
N LEU A 272 -12.25 -10.32 -4.31
CA LEU A 272 -12.04 -8.89 -4.55
C LEU A 272 -13.33 -8.20 -5.03
N THR A 273 -14.38 -8.25 -4.22
CA THR A 273 -15.67 -7.60 -4.50
C THR A 273 -15.65 -6.13 -4.05
N LYS A 274 -16.67 -5.35 -4.45
CA LYS A 274 -16.83 -3.96 -4.00
C LYS A 274 -16.85 -3.85 -2.48
N GLU A 275 -17.58 -4.75 -1.82
CA GLU A 275 -17.72 -4.80 -0.37
C GLU A 275 -16.38 -5.15 0.31
N ALA A 276 -15.57 -6.01 -0.29
CA ALA A 276 -14.22 -6.31 0.19
C ALA A 276 -13.30 -5.07 0.13
N PHE A 277 -13.39 -4.28 -0.94
CA PHE A 277 -12.68 -2.98 -1.02
C PHE A 277 -13.19 -1.99 0.02
N GLU A 278 -14.48 -1.94 0.29
CA GLU A 278 -15.05 -1.11 1.36
C GLU A 278 -14.53 -1.52 2.74
N ASN A 279 -14.39 -2.82 3.01
CA ASN A 279 -13.75 -3.35 4.21
C ASN A 279 -12.29 -2.89 4.33
N ALA A 280 -11.52 -2.97 3.24
CA ALA A 280 -10.14 -2.50 3.22
C ALA A 280 -10.04 -1.00 3.52
N ILE A 281 -10.89 -0.18 2.90
CA ILE A 281 -10.96 1.25 3.17
C ILE A 281 -11.31 1.51 4.64
N ALA A 282 -12.30 0.82 5.21
CA ALA A 282 -12.70 0.98 6.60
C ALA A 282 -11.54 0.69 7.57
N VAL A 283 -10.79 -0.39 7.34
CA VAL A 283 -9.62 -0.75 8.15
C VAL A 283 -8.49 0.29 8.00
N VAL A 284 -8.21 0.75 6.78
CA VAL A 284 -7.21 1.82 6.54
C VAL A 284 -7.60 3.11 7.26
N MET A 285 -8.88 3.50 7.23
CA MET A 285 -9.41 4.68 7.93
C MET A 285 -9.29 4.55 9.45
N ALA A 286 -9.62 3.38 10.01
CA ALA A 286 -9.53 3.13 11.44
C ALA A 286 -8.08 3.12 11.96
N PHE A 287 -7.12 2.67 11.17
CA PHE A 287 -5.70 2.73 11.51
C PHE A 287 -5.06 4.10 11.31
N GLY A 288 -5.69 5.02 10.60
CA GLY A 288 -5.03 6.26 10.14
C GLY A 288 -3.85 5.94 9.21
N GLY A 289 -4.04 5.01 8.29
CA GLY A 289 -3.01 4.46 7.42
C GLY A 289 -2.37 5.46 6.45
N SER A 290 -1.52 4.95 5.56
CA SER A 290 -0.85 5.75 4.52
C SER A 290 -1.83 6.23 3.45
N THR A 291 -1.68 7.49 3.00
CA THR A 291 -2.41 8.05 1.84
C THR A 291 -2.17 7.25 0.55
N ASN A 292 -1.03 6.57 0.45
CA ASN A 292 -0.72 5.66 -0.66
C ASN A 292 -1.76 4.54 -0.83
N ALA A 293 -2.47 4.15 0.25
CA ALA A 293 -3.53 3.15 0.16
C ALA A 293 -4.67 3.58 -0.78
N VAL A 294 -4.97 4.88 -0.86
CA VAL A 294 -5.97 5.41 -1.82
C VAL A 294 -5.57 5.04 -3.24
N LEU A 295 -4.33 5.39 -3.61
CA LEU A 295 -3.78 5.11 -4.93
C LEU A 295 -3.73 3.60 -5.23
N HIS A 296 -3.31 2.80 -4.25
CA HIS A 296 -3.12 1.37 -4.43
C HIS A 296 -4.42 0.58 -4.47
N LEU A 297 -5.40 0.92 -3.63
CA LEU A 297 -6.71 0.26 -3.67
C LEU A 297 -7.47 0.58 -4.96
N LEU A 298 -7.37 1.83 -5.48
CA LEU A 298 -7.90 2.17 -6.80
C LEU A 298 -7.25 1.33 -7.90
N ALA A 299 -5.93 1.15 -7.86
CA ALA A 299 -5.22 0.35 -8.85
C ALA A 299 -5.59 -1.14 -8.80
N ILE A 300 -5.69 -1.73 -7.61
CA ILE A 300 -6.10 -3.13 -7.44
C ILE A 300 -7.56 -3.31 -7.89
N ALA A 301 -8.45 -2.36 -7.57
CA ALA A 301 -9.85 -2.39 -8.00
C ALA A 301 -9.98 -2.29 -9.52
N HIS A 302 -9.13 -1.45 -10.17
CA HIS A 302 -9.06 -1.39 -11.63
C HIS A 302 -8.75 -2.75 -12.24
N GLU A 303 -7.72 -3.45 -11.74
CA GLU A 303 -7.34 -4.79 -12.21
C GLU A 303 -8.41 -5.86 -11.91
N ALA A 304 -9.16 -5.68 -10.81
CA ALA A 304 -10.27 -6.56 -10.46
C ALA A 304 -11.56 -6.28 -11.25
N ASN A 305 -11.60 -5.23 -12.09
CA ASN A 305 -12.80 -4.70 -12.74
C ASN A 305 -13.90 -4.27 -11.74
N VAL A 306 -13.49 -3.74 -10.59
CA VAL A 306 -14.40 -3.21 -9.55
C VAL A 306 -14.47 -1.69 -9.67
N ALA A 307 -15.69 -1.15 -9.76
CA ALA A 307 -15.91 0.30 -9.79
C ALA A 307 -15.65 0.91 -8.40
N LEU A 308 -14.42 1.35 -8.17
CA LEU A 308 -14.00 2.07 -6.97
C LEU A 308 -13.60 3.49 -7.33
N SER A 309 -13.96 4.47 -6.48
CA SER A 309 -13.72 5.88 -6.72
C SER A 309 -13.28 6.61 -5.45
N LEU A 310 -12.78 7.83 -5.57
CA LEU A 310 -12.44 8.68 -4.43
C LEU A 310 -13.65 8.98 -3.54
N GLN A 311 -14.89 8.99 -4.10
CA GLN A 311 -16.11 9.16 -3.34
C GLN A 311 -16.36 8.03 -2.33
N ASP A 312 -15.93 6.80 -2.64
CA ASP A 312 -16.04 5.67 -1.71
C ASP A 312 -15.18 5.90 -0.47
N PHE A 313 -13.95 6.40 -0.65
CA PHE A 313 -13.08 6.79 0.46
C PHE A 313 -13.70 7.90 1.30
N SER A 314 -14.31 8.90 0.67
CA SER A 314 -15.02 9.98 1.36
C SER A 314 -16.20 9.48 2.17
N ARG A 315 -17.03 8.63 1.58
CA ARG A 315 -18.23 8.06 2.21
C ARG A 315 -17.86 7.22 3.43
N ILE A 316 -16.94 6.28 3.25
CA ILE A 316 -16.53 5.34 4.32
C ILE A 316 -15.76 6.09 5.41
N GLY A 317 -14.80 6.94 5.03
CA GLY A 317 -13.99 7.71 5.98
C GLY A 317 -14.80 8.65 6.87
N SER A 318 -15.99 9.11 6.42
CA SER A 318 -16.89 9.91 7.26
C SER A 318 -17.54 9.10 8.38
N GLY A 319 -17.78 7.81 8.15
CA GLY A 319 -18.48 6.93 9.09
C GLY A 319 -17.57 6.08 9.96
N VAL A 320 -16.30 5.92 9.58
CA VAL A 320 -15.32 5.10 10.30
C VAL A 320 -14.38 5.99 11.12
N PRO A 321 -14.36 5.90 12.44
CA PRO A 321 -13.49 6.72 13.27
C PRO A 321 -12.03 6.23 13.24
N HIS A 322 -11.08 7.14 13.51
CA HIS A 322 -9.67 6.82 13.71
C HIS A 322 -9.45 6.26 15.12
N LEU A 323 -8.95 5.03 15.21
CA LEU A 323 -8.87 4.27 16.46
C LEU A 323 -7.43 4.00 16.93
N ALA A 324 -6.46 3.86 16.01
CA ALA A 324 -5.14 3.35 16.34
C ALA A 324 -4.12 4.46 16.65
N ASP A 325 -3.50 4.40 17.84
CA ASP A 325 -2.42 5.32 18.28
C ASP A 325 -1.06 4.80 17.77
N VAL A 326 -0.91 4.72 16.45
CA VAL A 326 0.29 4.16 15.79
C VAL A 326 1.08 5.22 15.02
N LYS A 327 2.42 5.03 14.95
CA LYS A 327 3.29 5.91 14.14
C LYS A 327 2.82 5.95 12.66
N PRO A 328 2.90 7.11 12.00
CA PRO A 328 3.73 8.28 12.32
C PRO A 328 3.10 9.30 13.27
N PHE A 329 1.80 9.31 13.51
CA PHE A 329 1.12 10.28 14.36
C PHE A 329 1.01 9.83 15.82
N GLY A 330 0.88 8.54 16.02
CA GLY A 330 0.81 7.93 17.34
C GLY A 330 2.17 7.48 17.87
N ARG A 331 2.11 6.72 18.96
CA ARG A 331 3.29 6.31 19.73
C ARG A 331 3.75 4.89 19.41
N HIS A 332 2.82 4.05 18.99
CA HIS A 332 3.01 2.60 18.85
C HIS A 332 3.45 2.22 17.43
N VAL A 333 3.95 0.99 17.30
CA VAL A 333 4.37 0.38 16.03
C VAL A 333 3.58 -0.89 15.75
N MET A 334 3.77 -1.52 14.58
CA MET A 334 2.99 -2.68 14.17
C MET A 334 3.15 -3.89 15.11
N SER A 335 4.32 -4.06 15.75
CA SER A 335 4.51 -5.10 16.75
C SER A 335 3.66 -4.88 18.01
N ASP A 336 3.32 -3.64 18.38
CA ASP A 336 2.40 -3.36 19.48
C ASP A 336 0.96 -3.73 19.08
N VAL A 337 0.59 -3.48 17.81
CA VAL A 337 -0.69 -3.94 17.26
C VAL A 337 -0.78 -5.47 17.30
N ASP A 338 0.30 -6.18 16.95
CA ASP A 338 0.36 -7.63 17.06
C ASP A 338 0.13 -8.12 18.51
N HIS A 339 0.77 -7.47 19.48
CA HIS A 339 0.64 -7.84 20.90
C HIS A 339 -0.79 -7.76 21.45
N ILE A 340 -1.62 -6.87 20.90
CA ILE A 340 -3.03 -6.73 21.31
C ILE A 340 -3.98 -7.64 20.52
N GLY A 341 -3.49 -8.47 19.59
CA GLY A 341 -4.29 -9.40 18.78
C GLY A 341 -4.34 -9.09 17.27
N GLY A 342 -3.61 -8.07 16.82
CA GLY A 342 -3.42 -7.78 15.41
C GLY A 342 -4.58 -7.04 14.72
N VAL A 343 -4.57 -7.05 13.40
CA VAL A 343 -5.62 -6.45 12.54
C VAL A 343 -7.03 -7.00 12.83
N PRO A 344 -7.20 -8.28 13.17
CA PRO A 344 -8.52 -8.83 13.52
C PRO A 344 -9.24 -8.09 14.66
N VAL A 345 -8.52 -7.46 15.59
CA VAL A 345 -9.13 -6.67 16.68
C VAL A 345 -9.89 -5.46 16.11
N VAL A 346 -9.27 -4.75 15.15
CA VAL A 346 -9.92 -3.63 14.45
C VAL A 346 -11.09 -4.14 13.62
N MET A 347 -10.89 -5.21 12.87
CA MET A 347 -11.92 -5.78 11.99
C MET A 347 -13.14 -6.26 12.80
N LYS A 348 -12.92 -6.91 13.95
CA LYS A 348 -14.02 -7.30 14.84
C LYS A 348 -14.77 -6.10 15.39
N ALA A 349 -14.07 -5.08 15.89
CA ALA A 349 -14.70 -3.87 16.40
C ALA A 349 -15.56 -3.17 15.33
N LEU A 350 -15.08 -3.09 14.10
CA LEU A 350 -15.82 -2.52 12.96
C LEU A 350 -17.01 -3.39 12.55
N LEU A 351 -16.85 -4.74 12.53
CA LEU A 351 -17.93 -5.68 12.22
C LEU A 351 -19.07 -5.59 13.25
N ASP A 352 -18.74 -5.59 14.53
CA ASP A 352 -19.71 -5.48 15.63
C ASP A 352 -20.51 -4.16 15.59
N ALA A 353 -19.91 -3.11 15.00
CA ALA A 353 -20.55 -1.81 14.80
C ALA A 353 -21.30 -1.68 13.48
N GLY A 354 -21.31 -2.71 12.62
CA GLY A 354 -21.93 -2.65 11.30
C GLY A 354 -21.18 -1.76 10.29
N LEU A 355 -19.87 -1.54 10.52
CA LEU A 355 -18.97 -0.73 9.68
C LEU A 355 -18.07 -1.60 8.78
N LEU A 356 -18.29 -2.92 8.75
CA LEU A 356 -17.55 -3.88 7.95
C LEU A 356 -18.52 -4.96 7.42
N HIS A 357 -18.38 -5.34 6.15
CA HIS A 357 -19.19 -6.37 5.50
C HIS A 357 -18.68 -7.75 5.91
N GLY A 358 -19.46 -8.47 6.72
CA GLY A 358 -19.07 -9.76 7.28
C GLY A 358 -19.20 -10.94 6.34
N ASP A 359 -20.00 -10.83 5.29
CA ASP A 359 -20.32 -11.86 4.31
C ASP A 359 -19.31 -11.98 3.15
N CYS A 360 -18.32 -11.07 3.08
CA CYS A 360 -17.25 -11.14 2.09
C CYS A 360 -16.45 -12.44 2.21
N LEU A 361 -16.28 -13.14 1.08
CA LEU A 361 -15.47 -14.35 0.99
C LEU A 361 -13.98 -14.02 1.18
N THR A 362 -13.21 -14.98 1.70
CA THR A 362 -11.77 -14.83 1.90
C THR A 362 -10.97 -16.03 1.39
N VAL A 363 -9.64 -15.91 1.40
CA VAL A 363 -8.74 -17.02 1.00
C VAL A 363 -8.82 -18.28 1.86
N THR A 364 -9.53 -18.25 2.99
CA THR A 364 -9.83 -19.46 3.78
C THR A 364 -10.99 -20.24 3.19
N GLY A 365 -11.70 -19.66 2.20
CA GLY A 365 -12.96 -20.20 1.67
C GLY A 365 -14.15 -19.98 2.61
N HIS A 366 -13.97 -19.24 3.70
CA HIS A 366 -14.99 -18.80 4.64
C HIS A 366 -15.21 -17.30 4.54
N THR A 367 -16.32 -16.83 5.06
CA THR A 367 -16.62 -15.41 5.12
C THR A 367 -15.75 -14.69 6.17
N MET A 368 -15.70 -13.36 6.07
CA MET A 368 -14.99 -12.53 7.03
C MET A 368 -15.54 -12.73 8.45
N ALA A 369 -16.87 -12.74 8.60
CA ALA A 369 -17.51 -12.95 9.91
C ALA A 369 -17.20 -14.34 10.49
N GLU A 370 -17.23 -15.40 9.68
CA GLU A 370 -16.90 -16.77 10.12
C GLU A 370 -15.44 -16.85 10.60
N ASN A 371 -14.51 -16.22 9.87
CA ASN A 371 -13.10 -16.17 10.29
C ASN A 371 -12.91 -15.42 11.60
N LEU A 372 -13.53 -14.25 11.76
CA LEU A 372 -13.43 -13.47 13.00
C LEU A 372 -14.07 -14.20 14.19
N ALA A 373 -15.18 -14.91 13.98
CA ALA A 373 -15.79 -15.76 15.01
C ALA A 373 -14.88 -16.92 15.41
N ALA A 374 -14.16 -17.53 14.46
CA ALA A 374 -13.26 -18.66 14.72
C ALA A 374 -12.02 -18.28 15.52
N ILE A 375 -11.43 -17.11 15.26
CA ILE A 375 -10.23 -16.64 15.97
C ILE A 375 -10.54 -15.86 17.24
N THR A 376 -11.77 -15.42 17.45
CA THR A 376 -12.24 -14.69 18.64
C THR A 376 -11.27 -13.57 19.08
N PRO A 377 -11.04 -12.53 18.26
CA PRO A 377 -10.13 -11.46 18.62
C PRO A 377 -10.56 -10.76 19.91
N PRO A 378 -9.62 -10.30 20.76
CA PRO A 378 -9.96 -9.56 21.97
C PRO A 378 -10.57 -8.19 21.61
N ASP A 379 -11.18 -7.54 22.60
CA ASP A 379 -11.62 -6.16 22.48
C ASP A 379 -10.41 -5.19 22.44
N PRO A 380 -10.58 -3.96 21.86
CA PRO A 380 -9.56 -2.93 21.89
C PRO A 380 -9.02 -2.65 23.29
N ASP A 381 -7.69 -2.54 23.42
CA ASP A 381 -7.01 -2.37 24.72
C ASP A 381 -7.13 -0.97 25.33
N GLY A 382 -7.69 -0.02 24.58
CA GLY A 382 -7.85 1.38 24.94
C GLY A 382 -6.57 2.22 24.93
N LYS A 383 -5.43 1.65 24.48
CA LYS A 383 -4.11 2.32 24.41
C LYS A 383 -3.57 2.32 22.98
N VAL A 384 -3.18 1.15 22.49
CA VAL A 384 -2.73 0.98 21.09
C VAL A 384 -3.91 1.15 20.15
N LEU A 385 -5.05 0.56 20.53
CA LEU A 385 -6.31 0.69 19.80
C LEU A 385 -7.41 1.20 20.73
N ARG A 386 -7.99 2.37 20.40
CA ARG A 386 -9.11 2.96 21.12
C ARG A 386 -10.41 2.21 20.80
N ALA A 387 -11.32 2.18 21.78
CA ALA A 387 -12.68 1.73 21.53
C ALA A 387 -13.45 2.72 20.63
N LEU A 388 -14.40 2.22 19.85
CA LEU A 388 -15.28 3.04 19.00
C LEU A 388 -16.01 4.15 19.75
N ALA A 389 -16.35 3.91 21.03
CA ALA A 389 -16.99 4.93 21.87
C ALA A 389 -16.05 6.06 22.32
N ASN A 390 -14.73 5.88 22.18
CA ASN A 390 -13.73 6.88 22.57
C ASN A 390 -12.58 6.91 21.55
N PRO A 391 -12.83 7.24 20.28
CA PRO A 391 -11.84 7.24 19.21
C PRO A 391 -10.80 8.36 19.41
N ILE A 392 -9.70 8.27 18.68
CA ILE A 392 -8.70 9.35 18.58
C ILE A 392 -9.32 10.53 17.83
N HIS A 393 -10.04 10.21 16.72
CA HIS A 393 -10.77 11.19 15.92
C HIS A 393 -12.10 10.58 15.45
N PRO A 394 -13.20 11.35 15.38
CA PRO A 394 -14.53 10.83 15.02
C PRO A 394 -14.65 10.40 13.55
N SER A 395 -13.74 10.82 12.68
CA SER A 395 -13.65 10.41 11.28
C SER A 395 -12.30 9.75 10.98
N GLY A 396 -12.22 9.08 9.84
CA GLY A 396 -11.01 8.37 9.42
C GLY A 396 -9.80 9.28 9.23
N GLY A 397 -8.60 8.69 9.31
CA GLY A 397 -7.34 9.42 9.24
C GLY A 397 -6.94 9.95 7.86
N ILE A 398 -7.78 9.75 6.82
CA ILE A 398 -7.55 10.21 5.45
C ILE A 398 -8.82 10.92 4.95
N THR A 399 -8.64 12.10 4.34
CA THR A 399 -9.74 12.87 3.73
C THR A 399 -9.46 13.14 2.26
N ILE A 400 -10.48 12.97 1.43
CA ILE A 400 -10.46 13.38 0.03
C ILE A 400 -10.97 14.81 -0.07
N LEU A 401 -10.22 15.64 -0.80
CA LEU A 401 -10.53 17.04 -1.05
C LEU A 401 -10.92 17.24 -2.51
N HIS A 402 -11.83 18.18 -2.75
CA HIS A 402 -12.17 18.69 -4.07
C HIS A 402 -12.15 20.21 -4.05
N GLY A 403 -12.21 20.86 -5.20
CA GLY A 403 -12.27 22.30 -5.31
C GLY A 403 -11.63 22.83 -6.58
N SER A 404 -11.50 24.16 -6.66
CA SER A 404 -10.94 24.82 -7.85
C SER A 404 -9.49 24.44 -8.12
N LEU A 405 -8.73 24.03 -7.07
CA LEU A 405 -7.35 23.57 -7.22
C LEU A 405 -7.23 22.05 -7.45
N ALA A 406 -8.25 21.28 -7.08
CA ALA A 406 -8.27 19.82 -7.20
C ALA A 406 -9.63 19.33 -7.73
N PRO A 407 -10.00 19.64 -8.99
CA PRO A 407 -11.31 19.28 -9.54
C PRO A 407 -11.52 17.77 -9.67
N GLU A 408 -10.48 16.97 -9.91
CA GLU A 408 -10.54 15.51 -9.92
C GLU A 408 -10.29 14.89 -8.53
N GLY A 409 -9.78 15.68 -7.58
CA GLY A 409 -9.54 15.28 -6.20
C GLY A 409 -8.10 15.47 -5.75
N ALA A 410 -7.92 15.44 -4.44
CA ALA A 410 -6.64 15.40 -3.74
C ALA A 410 -6.80 14.62 -2.45
N VAL A 411 -5.69 14.23 -1.84
CA VAL A 411 -5.68 13.41 -0.62
C VAL A 411 -4.90 14.12 0.48
N VAL A 412 -5.52 14.26 1.65
CA VAL A 412 -4.87 14.79 2.85
C VAL A 412 -4.93 13.77 3.98
N LYS A 413 -3.86 13.67 4.75
CA LYS A 413 -3.83 12.89 5.98
C LYS A 413 -4.28 13.80 7.13
N THR A 414 -5.39 13.46 7.75
CA THR A 414 -6.00 14.25 8.83
C THR A 414 -5.66 13.75 10.22
N ALA A 415 -5.12 12.54 10.33
CA ALA A 415 -4.59 12.04 11.59
C ALA A 415 -3.50 12.98 12.13
N GLY A 416 -3.68 13.48 13.36
CA GLY A 416 -2.71 14.37 14.02
C GLY A 416 -2.80 15.84 13.61
N PHE A 417 -3.92 16.28 13.02
CA PHE A 417 -4.16 17.65 12.62
C PHE A 417 -5.23 18.32 13.50
N ASP A 418 -4.92 19.51 14.03
CA ASP A 418 -5.75 20.19 15.04
C ASP A 418 -6.58 21.37 14.48
N SER A 419 -6.43 21.72 13.17
CA SER A 419 -7.14 22.87 12.56
C SER A 419 -7.90 22.44 11.32
N ASP A 420 -9.18 22.83 11.25
CA ASP A 420 -10.06 22.47 10.11
C ASP A 420 -9.82 23.35 8.88
N VAL A 421 -9.29 24.56 9.04
CA VAL A 421 -9.09 25.53 7.96
C VAL A 421 -7.70 26.14 7.99
N PHE A 422 -7.07 26.19 6.80
CA PHE A 422 -5.83 26.92 6.57
C PHE A 422 -5.99 27.85 5.37
N GLU A 423 -5.57 29.11 5.51
CA GLU A 423 -5.45 30.06 4.40
C GLU A 423 -4.03 30.62 4.35
N GLY A 424 -3.37 30.46 3.19
CA GLY A 424 -1.97 30.86 3.04
C GLY A 424 -1.65 31.46 1.68
N THR A 425 -0.42 31.95 1.57
CA THR A 425 0.12 32.54 0.34
C THR A 425 0.97 31.51 -0.38
N ALA A 426 0.70 31.28 -1.67
CA ALA A 426 1.41 30.33 -2.49
C ALA A 426 2.89 30.68 -2.68
N ARG A 427 3.76 29.71 -2.43
CA ARG A 427 5.17 29.67 -2.82
C ARG A 427 5.34 28.48 -3.76
N VAL A 428 5.53 28.75 -5.04
CA VAL A 428 5.46 27.74 -6.11
C VAL A 428 6.86 27.32 -6.53
N PHE A 429 7.08 26.00 -6.55
CA PHE A 429 8.37 25.38 -6.89
C PHE A 429 8.16 24.24 -7.89
N ASP A 430 9.05 24.16 -8.88
CA ASP A 430 9.05 23.09 -9.88
C ASP A 430 9.99 21.96 -9.44
N GLY A 431 9.56 21.20 -8.42
CA GLY A 431 10.26 20.08 -7.80
C GLY A 431 10.72 20.32 -6.37
N GLU A 432 10.99 19.22 -5.65
CA GLU A 432 11.31 19.21 -4.21
C GLU A 432 12.59 19.96 -3.87
N ARG A 433 13.64 19.86 -4.71
CA ARG A 433 14.94 20.49 -4.41
C ARG A 433 14.84 22.01 -4.30
N ALA A 434 14.11 22.66 -5.20
CA ALA A 434 13.90 24.10 -5.16
C ALA A 434 13.16 24.55 -3.88
N ALA A 435 12.21 23.74 -3.39
CA ALA A 435 11.52 24.01 -2.13
C ALA A 435 12.45 23.84 -0.91
N LEU A 436 13.36 22.85 -0.93
CA LEU A 436 14.36 22.67 0.12
C LEU A 436 15.33 23.86 0.18
N ASP A 437 15.84 24.30 -0.97
CA ASP A 437 16.74 25.46 -1.05
C ASP A 437 16.05 26.72 -0.50
N ALA A 438 14.76 26.94 -0.83
CA ALA A 438 13.97 28.06 -0.34
C ALA A 438 13.64 27.97 1.18
N LEU A 439 13.60 26.78 1.73
CA LEU A 439 13.49 26.60 3.18
C LEU A 439 14.81 26.93 3.89
N GLU A 440 15.94 26.50 3.31
CA GLU A 440 17.28 26.74 3.86
C GLU A 440 17.66 28.23 3.85
N ASP A 441 17.27 28.98 2.81
CA ASP A 441 17.53 30.41 2.71
C ASP A 441 16.50 31.29 3.45
N GLY A 442 15.48 30.69 4.08
CA GLY A 442 14.46 31.39 4.86
C GLY A 442 13.34 32.05 4.03
N THR A 443 13.24 31.75 2.76
CA THR A 443 12.15 32.26 1.88
C THR A 443 10.79 31.70 2.29
N ILE A 444 10.73 30.44 2.80
CA ILE A 444 9.51 29.82 3.30
C ILE A 444 9.30 30.25 4.76
N THR A 445 8.11 30.83 5.04
CA THR A 445 7.74 31.40 6.34
C THR A 445 6.36 30.93 6.80
N VAL A 446 6.02 31.25 8.06
CA VAL A 446 4.69 30.99 8.65
C VAL A 446 3.58 31.57 7.76
N GLY A 447 2.55 30.78 7.49
CA GLY A 447 1.40 31.15 6.66
C GLY A 447 1.61 30.93 5.15
N ASP A 448 2.75 30.39 4.74
CA ASP A 448 2.96 30.03 3.34
C ASP A 448 2.27 28.70 2.98
N ALA A 449 1.72 28.63 1.77
CA ALA A 449 1.31 27.42 1.10
C ALA A 449 2.39 27.04 0.07
N VAL A 450 3.23 26.09 0.43
CA VAL A 450 4.33 25.61 -0.41
C VAL A 450 3.77 24.64 -1.45
N VAL A 451 3.85 25.01 -2.72
CA VAL A 451 3.35 24.22 -3.85
C VAL A 451 4.55 23.61 -4.58
N ILE A 452 4.59 22.28 -4.63
CA ILE A 452 5.61 21.53 -5.36
C ILE A 452 4.90 20.81 -6.50
N ARG A 453 5.14 21.24 -7.73
CA ARG A 453 4.48 20.75 -8.94
C ARG A 453 5.41 20.00 -9.86
N TYR A 454 4.83 19.33 -10.88
CA TYR A 454 5.50 18.44 -11.81
C TYR A 454 6.15 17.23 -11.14
N GLU A 455 5.52 16.74 -10.06
CA GLU A 455 5.87 15.51 -9.36
C GLU A 455 4.74 14.45 -9.45
N GLY A 456 3.74 14.69 -10.30
CA GLY A 456 2.63 13.78 -10.59
C GLY A 456 3.04 12.55 -11.41
N PRO A 457 2.07 11.66 -11.76
CA PRO A 457 2.33 10.41 -12.48
C PRO A 457 3.17 10.56 -13.74
N LYS A 458 2.90 11.60 -14.54
CA LYS A 458 3.57 11.87 -15.81
C LYS A 458 4.68 12.92 -15.67
N GLY A 459 4.42 14.01 -14.95
CA GLY A 459 5.33 15.14 -14.80
C GLY A 459 6.58 14.80 -13.98
N GLY A 460 6.39 14.11 -12.88
CA GLY A 460 7.45 13.48 -12.08
C GLY A 460 7.33 11.96 -12.20
N PRO A 461 7.74 11.32 -13.31
CA PRO A 461 7.40 9.94 -13.59
C PRO A 461 7.56 9.03 -12.39
N GLY A 462 6.47 8.31 -12.03
CA GLY A 462 6.42 7.47 -10.85
C GLY A 462 5.99 8.20 -9.58
N MET A 463 5.50 9.45 -9.63
CA MET A 463 4.97 10.19 -8.45
C MET A 463 5.85 9.98 -7.22
N ARG A 464 7.12 10.42 -7.26
CA ARG A 464 8.04 10.13 -6.15
C ARG A 464 7.51 10.60 -4.81
N GLU A 465 7.77 9.84 -3.75
CA GLU A 465 7.44 10.23 -2.39
C GLU A 465 8.46 11.26 -1.89
N MET A 466 7.96 12.38 -1.38
CA MET A 466 8.78 13.44 -0.80
C MET A 466 8.71 13.35 0.73
N LEU A 467 9.85 13.09 1.37
CA LEU A 467 10.01 13.07 2.82
C LEU A 467 11.02 14.12 3.29
N ALA A 468 11.99 14.47 2.45
CA ALA A 468 13.02 15.42 2.82
C ALA A 468 12.44 16.80 3.15
N ILE A 469 11.57 17.33 2.28
CA ILE A 469 10.92 18.63 2.53
C ILE A 469 9.98 18.59 3.74
N THR A 470 9.22 17.51 3.94
CA THR A 470 8.31 17.40 5.10
C THR A 470 9.08 17.31 6.42
N GLY A 471 10.16 16.53 6.43
CA GLY A 471 11.08 16.44 7.57
C GLY A 471 11.79 17.77 7.86
N ALA A 472 12.24 18.47 6.82
CA ALA A 472 12.90 19.76 6.94
C ALA A 472 11.96 20.85 7.47
N ILE A 473 10.72 20.96 6.98
CA ILE A 473 9.70 21.89 7.48
C ILE A 473 9.36 21.60 8.94
N LYS A 474 9.20 20.33 9.32
CA LYS A 474 8.99 19.94 10.73
C LYS A 474 10.19 20.31 11.59
N GLY A 475 11.40 19.98 11.15
CA GLY A 475 12.65 20.35 11.80
C GLY A 475 12.83 21.89 11.90
N ALA A 476 12.25 22.66 10.95
CA ALA A 476 12.16 24.12 10.96
C ALA A 476 11.23 24.69 12.04
N GLY A 477 10.45 23.84 12.71
CA GLY A 477 9.39 24.31 13.61
C GLY A 477 8.16 24.85 12.89
N LEU A 478 8.08 24.71 11.55
CA LEU A 478 7.03 25.24 10.69
C LEU A 478 5.90 24.22 10.39
N GLY A 479 5.99 23.02 10.93
CA GLY A 479 5.11 21.91 10.56
C GLY A 479 3.61 22.11 10.83
N LYS A 480 3.23 23.09 11.66
CA LYS A 480 1.83 23.46 11.93
C LYS A 480 1.39 24.72 11.20
N ASP A 481 2.33 25.48 10.67
CA ASP A 481 2.13 26.84 10.17
C ASP A 481 2.31 26.97 8.66
N VAL A 482 2.73 25.90 7.99
CA VAL A 482 2.96 25.84 6.55
C VAL A 482 2.16 24.68 5.96
N LEU A 483 1.44 24.94 4.89
CA LEU A 483 0.72 23.95 4.08
C LEU A 483 1.65 23.47 2.95
N LEU A 484 1.80 22.15 2.78
CA LEU A 484 2.44 21.54 1.61
C LEU A 484 1.41 21.01 0.63
N LEU A 485 1.59 21.34 -0.65
CA LEU A 485 0.71 20.93 -1.75
C LEU A 485 1.54 20.33 -2.89
N THR A 486 1.07 19.21 -3.48
CA THR A 486 1.75 18.58 -4.62
C THR A 486 0.80 17.74 -5.47
N ASP A 487 1.08 17.67 -6.77
CA ASP A 487 0.52 16.66 -7.67
C ASP A 487 1.22 15.29 -7.55
N GLY A 488 2.36 15.24 -6.83
CA GLY A 488 3.06 14.02 -6.44
C GLY A 488 2.53 13.41 -5.13
N ARG A 489 3.42 12.78 -4.35
CA ARG A 489 3.10 12.12 -3.08
C ARG A 489 4.01 12.62 -1.97
N PHE A 490 3.47 12.60 -0.75
CA PHE A 490 4.28 12.62 0.45
C PHE A 490 4.39 11.22 1.05
N SER A 491 5.50 10.93 1.71
CA SER A 491 5.74 9.63 2.34
C SER A 491 4.66 9.26 3.36
N GLY A 492 4.37 7.98 3.52
CA GLY A 492 3.48 7.46 4.56
C GLY A 492 3.93 7.83 5.99
N GLY A 493 5.20 8.16 6.19
CA GLY A 493 5.76 8.67 7.45
C GLY A 493 5.64 10.19 7.66
N THR A 494 5.05 10.93 6.70
CA THR A 494 4.89 12.38 6.78
C THR A 494 3.92 12.80 7.87
N THR A 495 4.25 13.89 8.57
CA THR A 495 3.41 14.58 9.55
C THR A 495 3.26 16.05 9.17
N GLY A 496 2.15 16.70 9.56
CA GLY A 496 1.85 18.09 9.23
C GLY A 496 0.82 18.23 8.11
N LEU A 497 0.56 19.48 7.69
CA LEU A 497 -0.40 19.83 6.65
C LEU A 497 0.15 19.49 5.26
N CYS A 498 -0.14 18.28 4.78
CA CYS A 498 0.37 17.80 3.51
C CYS A 498 -0.77 17.24 2.65
N VAL A 499 -1.06 17.92 1.54
CA VAL A 499 -2.02 17.52 0.52
C VAL A 499 -1.28 17.03 -0.72
N GLY A 500 -1.45 15.76 -1.05
CA GLY A 500 -0.87 15.14 -2.23
C GLY A 500 -1.92 14.66 -3.22
N HIS A 501 -1.44 14.04 -4.30
CA HIS A 501 -2.28 13.48 -5.37
C HIS A 501 -3.23 14.51 -5.98
N ILE A 502 -2.84 15.81 -6.01
CA ILE A 502 -3.68 16.85 -6.62
C ILE A 502 -3.84 16.53 -8.10
N ALA A 503 -5.10 16.38 -8.50
CA ALA A 503 -5.45 16.00 -9.86
C ALA A 503 -6.51 16.97 -10.46
N PRO A 504 -6.36 17.29 -11.77
CA PRO A 504 -5.31 16.87 -12.71
C PRO A 504 -3.91 17.42 -12.34
N GLU A 505 -2.85 16.63 -12.69
CA GLU A 505 -1.47 17.03 -12.43
C GLU A 505 -1.00 18.22 -13.28
N ALA A 506 0.09 18.87 -12.88
CA ALA A 506 0.58 20.07 -13.53
C ALA A 506 0.94 19.87 -15.01
N VAL A 507 1.56 18.74 -15.38
CA VAL A 507 1.98 18.50 -16.77
C VAL A 507 0.79 18.33 -17.74
N ASP A 508 -0.34 17.88 -17.21
CA ASP A 508 -1.61 17.77 -17.96
C ASP A 508 -2.39 19.12 -17.98
N GLY A 509 -1.80 20.21 -17.47
CA GLY A 509 -2.43 21.53 -17.42
C GLY A 509 -3.46 21.67 -16.30
N GLY A 510 -3.40 20.83 -15.26
CA GLY A 510 -4.24 20.97 -14.08
C GLY A 510 -4.08 22.34 -13.38
N PRO A 511 -5.04 22.76 -12.56
CA PRO A 511 -5.01 24.08 -11.90
C PRO A 511 -3.72 24.36 -11.11
N ILE A 512 -3.09 23.34 -10.56
CA ILE A 512 -1.81 23.46 -9.84
C ILE A 512 -0.69 24.04 -10.75
N ALA A 513 -0.73 23.79 -12.05
CA ALA A 513 0.23 24.35 -13.02
C ALA A 513 0.10 25.85 -13.17
N LEU A 514 -1.09 26.40 -12.94
CA LEU A 514 -1.42 27.81 -13.16
C LEU A 514 -1.13 28.69 -11.95
N LEU A 515 -0.80 28.10 -10.81
CA LEU A 515 -0.46 28.83 -9.59
C LEU A 515 0.79 29.70 -9.78
N ARG A 516 0.76 30.91 -9.22
CA ARG A 516 1.89 31.86 -9.16
C ARG A 516 2.19 32.21 -7.71
N ASN A 517 3.43 32.59 -7.45
CA ASN A 517 3.80 33.14 -6.13
C ASN A 517 2.89 34.32 -5.78
N GLY A 518 2.34 34.27 -4.56
CA GLY A 518 1.42 35.30 -4.07
C GLY A 518 -0.06 34.96 -4.18
N ASP A 519 -0.45 33.93 -4.96
CA ASP A 519 -1.84 33.46 -4.97
C ASP A 519 -2.28 33.03 -3.57
N ARG A 520 -3.55 33.28 -3.26
CA ARG A 520 -4.12 32.85 -1.97
C ARG A 520 -4.75 31.47 -2.14
N ILE A 521 -4.42 30.55 -1.22
CA ILE A 521 -4.94 29.19 -1.20
C ILE A 521 -5.71 28.96 0.10
N ARG A 522 -6.85 28.29 0.00
CA ARG A 522 -7.66 27.84 1.13
C ARG A 522 -7.78 26.32 1.11
N LEU A 523 -7.43 25.72 2.23
CA LEU A 523 -7.73 24.34 2.60
C LEU A 523 -8.81 24.38 3.69
N ASP A 524 -9.91 23.68 3.46
CA ASP A 524 -10.97 23.45 4.45
C ASP A 524 -11.18 21.92 4.57
N VAL A 525 -10.61 21.34 5.60
CA VAL A 525 -10.62 19.89 5.81
C VAL A 525 -12.03 19.40 6.13
N ALA A 526 -12.75 20.10 7.00
CA ALA A 526 -14.10 19.76 7.39
C ALA A 526 -15.07 19.89 6.20
N GLY A 527 -14.94 20.98 5.43
CA GLY A 527 -15.68 21.20 4.19
C GLY A 527 -15.21 20.35 3.00
N ARG A 528 -14.04 19.68 3.13
CA ARG A 528 -13.39 18.88 2.07
C ARG A 528 -13.07 19.69 0.83
N VAL A 529 -12.60 20.91 1.01
CA VAL A 529 -12.36 21.86 -0.07
C VAL A 529 -10.88 22.24 -0.14
N LEU A 530 -10.36 22.32 -1.37
CA LEU A 530 -9.06 22.88 -1.71
C LEU A 530 -9.23 23.87 -2.85
N ASP A 531 -9.14 25.16 -2.54
CA ASP A 531 -9.41 26.24 -3.48
C ASP A 531 -8.23 27.20 -3.64
N VAL A 532 -8.13 27.79 -4.84
CA VAL A 532 -7.40 29.03 -5.08
C VAL A 532 -8.37 30.22 -4.96
N LEU A 533 -8.01 31.22 -4.14
CA LEU A 533 -8.82 32.42 -3.90
C LEU A 533 -8.42 33.55 -4.88
N ALA A 534 -8.29 33.21 -6.17
CA ALA A 534 -8.07 34.16 -7.25
C ALA A 534 -9.39 34.48 -7.98
N ASP A 535 -9.43 35.57 -8.74
CA ASP A 535 -10.55 35.81 -9.65
C ASP A 535 -10.65 34.66 -10.65
N PRO A 536 -11.79 33.97 -10.79
CA PRO A 536 -11.90 32.79 -11.65
C PRO A 536 -11.57 33.05 -13.12
N ALA A 537 -11.92 34.24 -13.67
CA ALA A 537 -11.67 34.58 -15.05
C ALA A 537 -10.18 34.87 -15.28
N GLU A 538 -9.53 35.58 -14.35
CA GLU A 538 -8.08 35.81 -14.37
C GLU A 538 -7.33 34.50 -14.27
N PHE A 539 -7.68 33.64 -13.33
CA PHE A 539 -7.02 32.35 -13.12
C PHE A 539 -7.17 31.44 -14.36
N ALA A 540 -8.39 31.38 -14.93
CA ALA A 540 -8.63 30.61 -16.15
C ALA A 540 -7.87 31.16 -17.36
N SER A 541 -7.64 32.48 -17.43
CA SER A 541 -6.86 33.08 -18.54
C SER A 541 -5.42 32.60 -18.59
N ARG A 542 -4.85 32.19 -17.44
CA ARG A 542 -3.46 31.66 -17.35
C ARG A 542 -3.28 30.37 -18.15
N GLN A 543 -4.36 29.63 -18.44
CA GLN A 543 -4.33 28.42 -19.26
C GLN A 543 -3.87 28.71 -20.69
N GLN A 544 -4.10 29.92 -21.20
CA GLN A 544 -3.68 30.31 -22.56
C GLN A 544 -2.16 30.39 -22.70
N ASP A 545 -1.47 30.72 -21.62
CA ASP A 545 -0.01 30.84 -21.56
C ASP A 545 0.67 29.52 -21.15
N PHE A 546 -0.11 28.50 -20.76
CA PHE A 546 0.44 27.23 -20.27
C PHE A 546 1.07 26.44 -21.40
N SER A 547 2.30 25.97 -21.17
CA SER A 547 2.99 24.99 -21.99
C SER A 547 3.68 23.97 -21.08
N PRO A 548 3.41 22.67 -21.26
CA PRO A 548 4.02 21.67 -20.41
C PRO A 548 5.54 21.65 -20.61
N PRO A 549 6.32 21.40 -19.56
CA PRO A 549 7.77 21.24 -19.69
C PRO A 549 8.09 19.99 -20.53
N PRO A 550 9.29 19.94 -21.15
CA PRO A 550 9.72 18.75 -21.88
C PRO A 550 9.78 17.55 -20.95
N PRO A 551 9.52 16.32 -21.47
CA PRO A 551 9.59 15.10 -20.66
C PRO A 551 10.96 14.94 -19.97
N ARG A 552 10.96 14.61 -18.67
CA ARG A 552 12.21 14.36 -17.91
C ARG A 552 12.98 13.15 -18.45
N TYR A 553 12.26 12.13 -18.95
CA TYR A 553 12.87 10.87 -19.43
C TYR A 553 12.33 10.54 -20.81
N THR A 554 13.24 10.33 -21.76
CA THR A 554 12.91 10.02 -23.17
C THR A 554 13.11 8.54 -23.53
N THR A 555 13.74 7.75 -22.66
CA THR A 555 14.06 6.33 -22.86
C THR A 555 13.81 5.52 -21.59
N GLY A 556 13.84 4.20 -21.71
CA GLY A 556 13.75 3.27 -20.57
C GLY A 556 12.34 3.11 -20.01
N VAL A 557 12.25 2.54 -18.81
CA VAL A 557 10.98 2.19 -18.18
C VAL A 557 10.14 3.42 -17.83
N LEU A 558 10.77 4.51 -17.38
CA LEU A 558 10.06 5.75 -17.02
C LEU A 558 9.41 6.39 -18.25
N SER A 559 10.07 6.38 -19.41
CA SER A 559 9.47 6.87 -20.66
C SER A 559 8.29 6.01 -21.15
N LYS A 560 8.31 4.71 -20.90
CA LYS A 560 7.17 3.83 -21.18
C LYS A 560 6.01 4.13 -20.23
N TYR A 561 6.30 4.24 -18.93
CA TYR A 561 5.33 4.53 -17.89
C TYR A 561 4.55 5.82 -18.17
N VAL A 562 5.23 6.92 -18.46
CA VAL A 562 4.60 8.21 -18.77
C VAL A 562 3.57 8.14 -19.91
N LYS A 563 3.80 7.27 -20.89
CA LYS A 563 2.90 7.10 -22.05
C LYS A 563 1.61 6.33 -21.72
N LEU A 564 1.63 5.54 -20.66
CA LEU A 564 0.56 4.61 -20.32
C LEU A 564 -0.19 5.02 -19.06
N VAL A 565 0.47 5.71 -18.14
CA VAL A 565 -0.08 5.99 -16.82
C VAL A 565 -1.28 6.94 -16.87
N SER A 566 -2.30 6.58 -16.11
CA SER A 566 -3.51 7.36 -15.88
C SER A 566 -3.33 8.42 -14.77
N SER A 567 -4.36 9.23 -14.51
CA SER A 567 -4.43 10.19 -13.40
C SER A 567 -4.29 9.50 -12.03
N ALA A 568 -3.73 10.21 -11.06
CA ALA A 568 -3.71 9.79 -9.67
C ALA A 568 -5.12 9.59 -9.08
N ALA A 569 -6.12 10.33 -9.58
CA ALA A 569 -7.51 10.21 -9.15
C ALA A 569 -8.14 8.83 -9.44
N VAL A 570 -7.54 8.06 -10.34
CA VAL A 570 -7.97 6.68 -10.71
C VAL A 570 -6.88 5.63 -10.44
N GLY A 571 -5.87 5.96 -9.62
CA GLY A 571 -4.89 4.99 -9.12
C GLY A 571 -3.53 5.02 -9.83
N ALA A 572 -3.29 5.93 -10.81
CA ALA A 572 -2.06 6.02 -11.60
C ALA A 572 -1.65 4.64 -12.17
N VAL A 573 -2.54 3.99 -12.90
CA VAL A 573 -2.35 2.65 -13.49
C VAL A 573 -1.91 2.74 -14.95
N CYS A 574 -1.19 1.71 -15.43
CA CYS A 574 -0.76 1.56 -16.82
C CYS A 574 -1.62 0.50 -17.52
N GLY A 575 -2.80 0.89 -18.02
CA GLY A 575 -3.70 -0.05 -18.69
C GLY A 575 -4.98 0.60 -19.19
#